data_bdd6a2858f403d39a4c4173f936d4f3f
#
_entry.id   bdd6a2858f403d39a4c4173f936d4f3f
#
_cell.length_a   1.000
_cell.length_b   1.000
_cell.length_c   1.000
_cell.angle_alpha   90.00
_cell.angle_beta   90.00
_cell.angle_gamma   90.00
#
_symmetry.space_group_name_H-M   'P 1'
#
loop_
_entity.id
_entity.type
_entity.pdbx_description
1 polymer ?
#
loop_
_entity_poly.entity_id
_entity_poly.type
_entity_poly.pdbx_seq_one_letter_code
_entity_poly.pdbx_strand_id
1 'polypeptide(L)'
;ITDTLTNQNGEQVKLDEPKGSELPAKGFDVEDNGYQAPAEDGSSVQVIVSPTSDRLQLLEPFSPWDGKNITGAKLLIKAEGKCTTDHISMAGPWLKYRGHLDNISNNLLIGAVNFFNKETNRVKNQLTGEYGEVPAVQRAYKAAGVPSIVVGDQNYGEGSSREHAAMEPRHLGVKAVLVKSFARIHETNLKKQGMLALTFVNAEDYDKIQEDDT
;
A
#
# COMPACT_ATOMS: atom_id res chain seq x y z
N ILE A 1 1.82 32.55 -13.28
CA ILE A 1 2.80 33.57 -13.78
C ILE A 1 2.05 34.76 -14.43
N THR A 2 0.84 34.56 -14.92
CA THR A 2 0.07 35.64 -15.59
C THR A 2 -0.80 36.45 -14.61
N ASP A 3 -1.05 35.97 -13.41
CA ASP A 3 -1.90 36.62 -12.41
C ASP A 3 -1.09 37.60 -11.54
N THR A 4 -1.80 38.56 -10.96
CA THR A 4 -1.27 39.48 -9.97
C THR A 4 -1.55 38.96 -8.57
N LEU A 5 -0.59 39.15 -7.66
CA LEU A 5 -0.70 38.87 -6.24
C LEU A 5 -0.86 40.20 -5.49
N THR A 6 -1.59 40.17 -4.37
CA THR A 6 -1.69 41.32 -3.49
C THR A 6 -0.64 41.16 -2.39
N ASN A 7 0.27 42.13 -2.25
CA ASN A 7 1.28 42.14 -1.19
C ASN A 7 0.66 42.55 0.17
N GLN A 8 1.46 42.53 1.22
CA GLN A 8 1.02 42.89 2.58
C GLN A 8 0.51 44.33 2.72
N ASN A 9 0.90 45.21 1.78
CA ASN A 9 0.47 46.61 1.75
C ASN A 9 -0.79 46.84 0.92
N GLY A 10 -1.37 45.79 0.35
CA GLY A 10 -2.55 45.86 -0.53
C GLY A 10 -2.25 46.23 -2.00
N GLU A 11 -0.97 46.28 -2.39
CA GLU A 11 -0.56 46.60 -3.75
C GLU A 11 -0.60 45.36 -4.65
N GLN A 12 -1.03 45.54 -5.91
CA GLN A 12 -1.00 44.49 -6.91
C GLN A 12 0.41 44.30 -7.46
N VAL A 13 0.98 43.12 -7.24
CA VAL A 13 2.32 42.75 -7.70
C VAL A 13 2.22 41.66 -8.74
N LYS A 14 2.78 41.89 -9.91
CA LYS A 14 2.96 40.86 -10.92
C LYS A 14 4.33 40.23 -10.74
N LEU A 15 4.37 38.91 -10.69
CA LEU A 15 5.65 38.19 -10.65
C LEU A 15 6.33 38.32 -12.01
N ASP A 16 7.60 38.69 -12.00
CA ASP A 16 8.45 38.63 -13.20
C ASP A 16 8.61 37.15 -13.62
N GLU A 17 8.80 36.98 -14.93
CA GLU A 17 9.19 35.68 -15.44
C GLU A 17 10.55 35.26 -14.84
N PRO A 18 10.72 33.98 -14.50
CA PRO A 18 12.00 33.49 -14.00
C PRO A 18 13.07 33.77 -15.06
N LYS A 19 14.09 34.55 -14.67
CA LYS A 19 15.28 34.80 -15.52
C LYS A 19 16.33 33.76 -15.11
N GLY A 20 16.23 32.56 -15.68
CA GLY A 20 17.27 31.55 -15.56
C GLY A 20 18.24 31.58 -16.72
N SER A 21 19.40 30.99 -16.56
CA SER A 21 20.26 30.67 -17.68
C SER A 21 19.53 29.66 -18.58
N GLU A 22 19.54 29.93 -19.88
CA GLU A 22 19.12 28.94 -20.86
C GLU A 22 19.98 27.67 -20.72
N LEU A 23 19.46 26.54 -21.16
CA LEU A 23 20.25 25.32 -21.25
C LEU A 23 21.56 25.64 -22.04
N PRO A 24 22.70 25.02 -21.67
CA PRO A 24 23.93 25.18 -22.40
C PRO A 24 23.70 25.02 -23.91
N ALA A 25 24.23 25.91 -24.75
CA ALA A 25 23.98 25.90 -26.19
C ALA A 25 24.33 24.57 -26.89
N LYS A 26 25.20 23.77 -26.27
CA LYS A 26 25.59 22.43 -26.73
C LYS A 26 24.91 21.29 -25.99
N GLY A 27 23.88 21.59 -25.12
CA GLY A 27 23.32 20.65 -24.22
C GLY A 27 24.28 20.27 -23.06
N PHE A 28 23.95 19.24 -22.34
CA PHE A 28 24.86 18.68 -21.34
C PHE A 28 25.79 17.71 -22.06
N ASP A 29 27.09 17.99 -22.01
CA ASP A 29 28.11 17.06 -22.50
C ASP A 29 28.22 15.92 -21.47
N VAL A 30 27.45 14.86 -21.70
CA VAL A 30 27.49 13.67 -20.87
C VAL A 30 28.54 12.75 -21.45
N GLU A 31 29.73 12.76 -20.86
CA GLU A 31 30.69 11.68 -21.12
C GLU A 31 30.05 10.38 -20.53
N ASP A 32 29.42 9.62 -21.43
CA ASP A 32 28.76 8.37 -21.06
C ASP A 32 29.78 7.22 -20.91
N ASN A 33 30.59 7.33 -19.88
CA ASN A 33 31.58 6.28 -19.53
C ASN A 33 30.97 5.17 -18.66
N GLY A 34 29.69 5.22 -18.34
CA GLY A 34 29.01 4.30 -17.42
C GLY A 34 27.94 3.42 -18.08
N TYR A 35 27.60 3.67 -19.33
CA TYR A 35 26.59 2.84 -20.00
C TYR A 35 27.13 1.47 -20.34
N GLN A 36 26.48 0.44 -19.80
CA GLN A 36 26.66 -0.96 -20.20
C GLN A 36 25.41 -1.42 -20.95
N ALA A 37 25.56 -1.72 -22.23
CA ALA A 37 24.47 -2.27 -23.01
C ALA A 37 24.01 -3.61 -22.39
N PRO A 38 22.71 -3.88 -22.34
CA PRO A 38 22.22 -5.21 -21.96
C PRO A 38 22.72 -6.26 -22.98
N ALA A 39 22.79 -7.51 -22.55
CA ALA A 39 23.07 -8.61 -23.45
C ALA A 39 22.02 -8.67 -24.56
N GLU A 40 22.43 -8.96 -25.81
CA GLU A 40 21.50 -9.15 -26.94
C GLU A 40 20.50 -10.28 -26.67
N ASP A 41 20.96 -11.36 -26.05
CA ASP A 41 20.10 -12.44 -25.54
C ASP A 41 20.24 -12.52 -24.01
N GLY A 42 19.18 -12.10 -23.32
CA GLY A 42 19.07 -12.15 -21.87
C GLY A 42 18.42 -13.43 -21.31
N SER A 43 18.10 -14.41 -22.15
CA SER A 43 17.35 -15.61 -21.74
C SER A 43 18.06 -16.47 -20.69
N SER A 44 19.40 -16.40 -20.65
CA SER A 44 20.21 -17.12 -19.66
C SER A 44 20.48 -16.32 -18.38
N VAL A 45 20.07 -15.03 -18.35
CA VAL A 45 20.31 -14.17 -17.18
C VAL A 45 19.31 -14.51 -16.09
N GLN A 46 19.79 -14.85 -14.91
CA GLN A 46 18.98 -15.16 -13.75
C GLN A 46 19.21 -14.14 -12.64
N VAL A 47 18.13 -13.77 -11.95
CA VAL A 47 18.22 -12.98 -10.73
C VAL A 47 18.59 -13.93 -9.58
N ILE A 48 19.75 -13.72 -8.99
CA ILE A 48 20.25 -14.52 -7.88
C ILE A 48 20.07 -13.74 -6.59
N VAL A 49 19.32 -14.32 -5.66
CA VAL A 49 19.13 -13.79 -4.31
C VAL A 49 19.66 -14.82 -3.31
N SER A 50 20.49 -14.38 -2.35
CA SER A 50 20.94 -15.26 -1.28
C SER A 50 19.74 -15.81 -0.50
N PRO A 51 19.64 -17.12 -0.26
CA PRO A 51 18.54 -17.71 0.51
C PRO A 51 18.50 -17.25 1.97
N THR A 52 19.59 -16.68 2.46
CA THR A 52 19.70 -16.15 3.83
C THR A 52 19.56 -14.62 3.89
N SER A 53 19.22 -13.98 2.77
CA SER A 53 19.01 -12.53 2.77
C SER A 53 17.76 -12.17 3.55
N ASP A 54 17.87 -11.20 4.46
CA ASP A 54 16.74 -10.60 5.15
C ASP A 54 16.18 -9.38 4.42
N ARG A 55 16.89 -8.88 3.40
CA ARG A 55 16.57 -7.67 2.64
C ARG A 55 16.02 -7.91 1.24
N LEU A 56 16.35 -9.06 0.65
CA LEU A 56 15.96 -9.42 -0.71
C LEU A 56 15.24 -10.76 -0.70
N GLN A 57 14.21 -10.86 -1.49
CA GLN A 57 13.44 -12.08 -1.71
C GLN A 57 13.18 -12.24 -3.21
N LEU A 58 13.43 -13.44 -3.73
CA LEU A 58 12.93 -13.79 -5.06
C LEU A 58 11.43 -14.05 -4.94
N LEU A 59 10.63 -13.24 -5.64
CA LEU A 59 9.18 -13.33 -5.58
C LEU A 59 8.67 -14.27 -6.66
N GLU A 60 7.77 -15.16 -6.27
CA GLU A 60 6.94 -15.90 -7.20
C GLU A 60 5.75 -15.03 -7.66
N PRO A 61 5.34 -15.11 -8.92
CA PRO A 61 4.16 -14.42 -9.39
C PRO A 61 2.93 -14.80 -8.58
N PHE A 62 2.06 -13.83 -8.29
CA PHE A 62 0.78 -14.13 -7.67
C PHE A 62 -0.08 -15.00 -8.60
N SER A 63 -0.71 -16.02 -8.03
CA SER A 63 -1.61 -16.88 -8.78
C SER A 63 -2.78 -16.06 -9.35
N PRO A 64 -3.19 -16.31 -10.59
CA PRO A 64 -4.38 -15.70 -11.15
C PRO A 64 -5.64 -16.12 -10.37
N TRP A 65 -6.73 -15.39 -10.58
CA TRP A 65 -8.03 -15.79 -10.05
C TRP A 65 -8.47 -17.13 -10.63
N ASP A 66 -8.92 -18.02 -9.77
CA ASP A 66 -9.34 -19.39 -10.13
C ASP A 66 -10.78 -19.50 -10.69
N GLY A 67 -11.44 -18.36 -10.90
CA GLY A 67 -12.83 -18.30 -11.38
C GLY A 67 -13.89 -18.52 -10.30
N LYS A 68 -13.52 -18.76 -9.04
CA LYS A 68 -14.46 -19.03 -7.96
C LYS A 68 -14.77 -17.79 -7.13
N ASN A 69 -16.01 -17.73 -6.64
CA ASN A 69 -16.39 -16.69 -5.70
C ASN A 69 -15.65 -16.83 -4.36
N ILE A 70 -15.31 -15.70 -3.77
CA ILE A 70 -14.75 -15.65 -2.41
C ILE A 70 -15.91 -15.83 -1.43
N THR A 71 -15.84 -16.83 -0.58
CA THR A 71 -16.84 -17.14 0.44
C THR A 71 -16.18 -17.34 1.80
N GLY A 72 -16.90 -17.01 2.89
CA GLY A 72 -16.40 -17.18 4.24
C GLY A 72 -15.18 -16.34 4.60
N ALA A 73 -15.03 -15.19 3.94
CA ALA A 73 -13.93 -14.28 4.23
C ALA A 73 -14.12 -13.63 5.60
N LYS A 74 -13.10 -13.71 6.45
CA LYS A 74 -13.11 -13.13 7.78
C LYS A 74 -12.74 -11.66 7.76
N LEU A 75 -13.40 -10.85 8.59
CA LEU A 75 -12.97 -9.49 8.84
C LEU A 75 -11.63 -9.51 9.59
N LEU A 76 -10.58 -8.98 8.97
CA LEU A 76 -9.28 -8.82 9.62
C LEU A 76 -9.29 -7.61 10.57
N ILE A 77 -9.73 -6.47 10.06
CA ILE A 77 -9.81 -5.21 10.79
C ILE A 77 -10.86 -4.30 10.17
N LYS A 78 -11.57 -3.57 11.01
CA LYS A 78 -12.35 -2.38 10.64
C LYS A 78 -11.57 -1.17 11.12
N ALA A 79 -10.84 -0.52 10.19
CA ALA A 79 -10.03 0.64 10.52
C ALA A 79 -10.91 1.86 10.73
N GLU A 80 -10.72 2.55 11.85
CA GLU A 80 -11.46 3.75 12.23
C GLU A 80 -10.75 5.01 11.75
N GLY A 81 -11.50 5.91 11.14
CA GLY A 81 -11.05 7.25 10.76
C GLY A 81 -9.90 7.23 9.75
N LYS A 82 -8.96 8.14 9.91
CA LYS A 82 -7.85 8.33 8.97
C LYS A 82 -6.88 7.14 8.99
N CYS A 83 -6.88 6.37 7.90
CA CYS A 83 -5.94 5.28 7.67
C CYS A 83 -5.04 5.61 6.47
N THR A 84 -3.82 6.08 6.74
CA THR A 84 -2.84 6.48 5.73
C THR A 84 -2.02 5.27 5.25
N THR A 85 -1.27 5.45 4.17
CA THR A 85 -0.30 4.43 3.73
C THR A 85 0.77 4.13 4.78
N ASP A 86 1.09 5.09 5.70
CA ASP A 86 1.96 4.84 6.84
C ASP A 86 1.31 3.94 7.91
N HIS A 87 0.00 3.98 8.04
CA HIS A 87 -0.71 3.07 8.95
C HIS A 87 -0.82 1.66 8.36
N ILE A 88 -0.82 1.53 7.02
CA ILE A 88 -0.95 0.25 6.32
C ILE A 88 0.41 -0.42 6.15
N SER A 89 1.42 0.32 5.68
CA SER A 89 2.79 -0.14 5.46
C SER A 89 3.75 0.97 5.88
N MET A 90 4.21 0.90 7.11
CA MET A 90 5.02 1.93 7.75
C MET A 90 6.39 2.07 7.06
N ALA A 91 6.87 3.31 6.97
CA ALA A 91 8.22 3.64 6.53
C ALA A 91 9.27 3.48 7.65
N GLY A 92 10.30 4.31 7.64
CA GLY A 92 11.35 4.32 8.66
C GLY A 92 12.15 3.03 8.68
N PRO A 93 12.27 2.34 9.82
CA PRO A 93 13.08 1.13 9.96
C PRO A 93 12.68 -0.03 9.03
N TRP A 94 11.44 -0.05 8.58
CA TRP A 94 10.90 -1.08 7.68
C TRP A 94 11.42 -0.97 6.26
N LEU A 95 11.90 0.20 5.84
CA LEU A 95 12.39 0.45 4.48
C LEU A 95 13.58 -0.45 4.09
N LYS A 96 14.31 -0.97 5.04
CA LYS A 96 15.38 -1.95 4.79
C LYS A 96 14.86 -3.25 4.17
N TYR A 97 13.56 -3.55 4.33
CA TYR A 97 12.91 -4.75 3.82
C TYR A 97 12.16 -4.54 2.49
N ARG A 98 12.34 -3.40 1.81
CA ARG A 98 11.63 -3.11 0.55
C ARG A 98 11.77 -4.18 -0.51
N GLY A 99 12.90 -4.86 -0.56
CA GLY A 99 13.16 -5.96 -1.50
C GLY A 99 12.75 -7.33 -0.97
N HIS A 100 12.18 -7.41 0.23
CA HIS A 100 11.77 -8.66 0.87
C HIS A 100 10.31 -8.58 1.32
N LEU A 101 9.40 -8.97 0.44
CA LEU A 101 7.95 -8.76 0.65
C LEU A 101 7.45 -9.48 1.91
N ASP A 102 7.92 -10.69 2.18
CA ASP A 102 7.47 -11.41 3.38
C ASP A 102 7.89 -10.69 4.67
N ASN A 103 9.14 -10.21 4.74
CA ASN A 103 9.62 -9.50 5.93
C ASN A 103 8.94 -8.14 6.13
N ILE A 104 8.75 -7.35 5.05
CA ILE A 104 8.07 -6.06 5.18
C ILE A 104 6.60 -6.25 5.57
N SER A 105 5.98 -7.35 5.17
CA SER A 105 4.58 -7.66 5.52
C SER A 105 4.34 -7.86 7.03
N ASN A 106 5.39 -7.94 7.85
CA ASN A 106 5.24 -7.92 9.30
C ASN A 106 4.82 -6.56 9.86
N ASN A 107 4.74 -5.52 9.02
CA ASN A 107 4.19 -4.21 9.40
C ASN A 107 2.77 -3.97 8.87
N LEU A 108 2.13 -4.97 8.27
CA LEU A 108 0.78 -4.83 7.73
C LEU A 108 -0.19 -4.26 8.77
N LEU A 109 -0.71 -3.06 8.50
CA LEU A 109 -1.77 -2.39 9.27
C LEU A 109 -1.45 -2.17 10.77
N ILE A 110 -0.18 -2.24 11.18
CA ILE A 110 0.18 -2.05 12.59
C ILE A 110 -0.10 -0.64 13.11
N GLY A 111 -0.25 0.34 12.22
CA GLY A 111 -0.61 1.72 12.58
C GLY A 111 -2.11 2.02 12.47
N ALA A 112 -2.92 1.11 11.95
CA ALA A 112 -4.35 1.31 11.82
C ALA A 112 -5.05 1.14 13.18
N VAL A 113 -5.97 2.06 13.49
CA VAL A 113 -6.80 1.98 14.70
C VAL A 113 -7.97 1.02 14.44
N ASN A 114 -8.11 0.00 15.26
CA ASN A 114 -9.25 -0.91 15.18
C ASN A 114 -10.49 -0.26 15.79
N PHE A 115 -11.57 -0.21 15.01
CA PHE A 115 -12.85 0.39 15.41
C PHE A 115 -13.42 -0.21 16.70
N PHE A 116 -13.25 -1.51 16.92
CA PHE A 116 -13.95 -2.23 18.01
C PHE A 116 -13.29 -2.01 19.37
N ASN A 117 -11.95 -2.01 19.43
CA ASN A 117 -11.21 -1.86 20.69
C ASN A 117 -10.45 -0.53 20.82
N LYS A 118 -10.42 0.30 19.76
CA LYS A 118 -9.70 1.58 19.70
C LYS A 118 -8.17 1.47 19.86
N GLU A 119 -7.64 0.27 19.68
CA GLU A 119 -6.20 0.01 19.77
C GLU A 119 -5.57 -0.11 18.37
N THR A 120 -4.27 0.14 18.28
CA THR A 120 -3.46 -0.16 17.09
C THR A 120 -2.82 -1.53 17.22
N ASN A 121 -2.55 -2.16 16.08
CA ASN A 121 -1.90 -3.47 16.00
C ASN A 121 -2.55 -4.55 16.88
N ARG A 122 -3.88 -4.48 17.06
CA ARG A 122 -4.62 -5.44 17.89
C ARG A 122 -5.99 -5.75 17.31
N VAL A 123 -6.15 -6.97 16.83
CA VAL A 123 -7.37 -7.45 16.19
C VAL A 123 -7.75 -8.83 16.72
N LYS A 124 -9.03 -9.16 16.62
CA LYS A 124 -9.55 -10.46 17.00
C LYS A 124 -9.22 -11.50 15.94
N ASN A 125 -8.62 -12.59 16.33
CA ASN A 125 -8.51 -13.79 15.51
C ASN A 125 -9.82 -14.57 15.61
N GLN A 126 -10.64 -14.52 14.57
CA GLN A 126 -11.93 -15.21 14.56
C GLN A 126 -11.82 -16.76 14.53
N LEU A 127 -10.62 -17.33 14.35
CA LEU A 127 -10.39 -18.78 14.44
C LEU A 127 -10.23 -19.24 15.88
N THR A 128 -9.68 -18.38 16.75
CA THR A 128 -9.39 -18.72 18.15
C THR A 128 -10.22 -17.93 19.14
N GLY A 129 -10.76 -16.79 18.74
CA GLY A 129 -11.44 -15.83 19.60
C GLY A 129 -10.51 -14.89 20.38
N GLU A 130 -9.19 -15.07 20.25
CA GLU A 130 -8.19 -14.27 20.97
C GLU A 130 -7.75 -13.04 20.15
N TYR A 131 -7.26 -12.00 20.85
CA TYR A 131 -6.69 -10.81 20.23
C TYR A 131 -5.19 -10.98 20.01
N GLY A 132 -4.71 -10.54 18.83
CA GLY A 132 -3.31 -10.59 18.46
C GLY A 132 -2.91 -9.44 17.54
N GLU A 133 -1.62 -9.39 17.21
CA GLU A 133 -1.09 -8.42 16.24
C GLU A 133 -1.67 -8.66 14.83
N VAL A 134 -1.97 -7.58 14.10
CA VAL A 134 -2.63 -7.68 12.79
C VAL A 134 -1.88 -8.60 11.82
N PRO A 135 -0.55 -8.46 11.60
CA PRO A 135 0.16 -9.34 10.68
C PRO A 135 0.18 -10.79 11.16
N ALA A 136 0.25 -11.04 12.47
CA ALA A 136 0.24 -12.40 13.02
C ALA A 136 -1.11 -13.09 12.81
N VAL A 137 -2.22 -12.39 13.08
CA VAL A 137 -3.58 -12.89 12.82
C VAL A 137 -3.78 -13.15 11.33
N GLN A 138 -3.34 -12.24 10.47
CA GLN A 138 -3.46 -12.44 9.02
C GLN A 138 -2.62 -13.63 8.52
N ARG A 139 -1.43 -13.84 9.07
CA ARG A 139 -0.63 -15.03 8.77
C ARG A 139 -1.33 -16.31 9.22
N ALA A 140 -2.01 -16.30 10.37
CA ALA A 140 -2.82 -17.44 10.82
C ALA A 140 -3.97 -17.74 9.85
N TYR A 141 -4.69 -16.72 9.35
CA TYR A 141 -5.71 -16.91 8.33
C TYR A 141 -5.13 -17.49 7.03
N LYS A 142 -4.00 -16.95 6.56
CA LYS A 142 -3.31 -17.48 5.38
C LYS A 142 -2.93 -18.95 5.55
N ALA A 143 -2.35 -19.31 6.69
CA ALA A 143 -1.95 -20.69 6.99
C ALA A 143 -3.14 -21.66 7.06
N ALA A 144 -4.30 -21.18 7.55
CA ALA A 144 -5.53 -21.94 7.58
C ALA A 144 -6.30 -21.96 6.24
N GLY A 145 -5.80 -21.27 5.21
CA GLY A 145 -6.47 -21.15 3.91
C GLY A 145 -7.77 -20.33 3.97
N VAL A 146 -7.94 -19.50 5.00
CA VAL A 146 -9.13 -18.67 5.20
C VAL A 146 -8.92 -17.30 4.55
N PRO A 147 -9.79 -16.88 3.62
CA PRO A 147 -9.72 -15.55 3.05
C PRO A 147 -10.09 -14.48 4.08
N SER A 148 -9.60 -13.27 3.90
CA SER A 148 -9.93 -12.15 4.76
C SER A 148 -10.21 -10.87 3.97
N ILE A 149 -10.86 -9.92 4.62
CA ILE A 149 -11.14 -8.59 4.12
C ILE A 149 -10.69 -7.53 5.13
N VAL A 150 -10.39 -6.36 4.63
CA VAL A 150 -10.14 -5.14 5.41
C VAL A 150 -11.26 -4.16 5.16
N VAL A 151 -11.80 -3.58 6.20
CA VAL A 151 -12.80 -2.50 6.13
C VAL A 151 -12.15 -1.20 6.58
N GLY A 152 -12.35 -0.14 5.82
CA GLY A 152 -11.78 1.18 6.12
C GLY A 152 -12.81 2.30 6.05
N ASP A 153 -12.43 3.45 6.58
CA ASP A 153 -13.24 4.66 6.61
C ASP A 153 -13.00 5.52 5.36
N GLN A 154 -13.13 6.84 5.48
CA GLN A 154 -12.96 7.79 4.39
C GLN A 154 -11.48 7.97 4.01
N ASN A 155 -11.24 8.19 2.70
CA ASN A 155 -9.93 8.50 2.14
C ASN A 155 -8.82 7.49 2.53
N TYR A 156 -9.20 6.21 2.57
CA TYR A 156 -8.32 5.10 2.96
C TYR A 156 -7.08 5.03 2.05
N GLY A 157 -5.90 4.95 2.65
CA GLY A 157 -4.62 4.89 1.94
C GLY A 157 -4.10 6.26 1.49
N GLU A 158 -4.57 7.37 2.09
CA GLU A 158 -4.02 8.70 1.88
C GLU A 158 -2.51 8.73 2.20
N GLY A 159 -1.78 9.61 1.53
CA GLY A 159 -0.36 9.85 1.77
C GLY A 159 0.54 9.42 0.62
N SER A 160 1.75 8.94 0.94
CA SER A 160 2.72 8.51 -0.06
C SER A 160 2.21 7.34 -0.89
N SER A 161 2.55 7.33 -2.18
CA SER A 161 2.24 6.21 -3.07
C SER A 161 3.14 5.00 -2.75
N ARG A 162 2.75 4.21 -1.76
CA ARG A 162 3.46 3.00 -1.37
C ARG A 162 2.81 1.78 -1.97
N GLU A 163 3.48 1.17 -2.92
CA GLU A 163 3.04 -0.08 -3.53
C GLU A 163 2.97 -1.20 -2.49
N HIS A 164 3.88 -1.20 -1.52
CA HIS A 164 3.90 -2.17 -0.41
C HIS A 164 2.58 -2.19 0.37
N ALA A 165 1.94 -1.01 0.55
CA ALA A 165 0.62 -0.94 1.20
C ALA A 165 -0.49 -1.72 0.45
N ALA A 166 -0.26 -2.07 -0.82
CA ALA A 166 -1.13 -2.95 -1.61
C ALA A 166 -0.54 -4.35 -1.77
N MET A 167 0.79 -4.48 -1.85
CA MET A 167 1.46 -5.77 -2.03
C MET A 167 1.38 -6.63 -0.78
N GLU A 168 1.55 -6.05 0.42
CA GLU A 168 1.53 -6.76 1.69
C GLU A 168 0.21 -7.46 1.99
N PRO A 169 -0.96 -6.77 1.94
CA PRO A 169 -2.22 -7.45 2.13
C PRO A 169 -2.45 -8.53 1.07
N ARG A 170 -2.07 -8.28 -0.20
CA ARG A 170 -2.13 -9.27 -1.27
C ARG A 170 -1.27 -10.50 -0.96
N HIS A 171 -0.02 -10.29 -0.54
CA HIS A 171 0.92 -11.35 -0.18
C HIS A 171 0.43 -12.19 0.99
N LEU A 172 -0.13 -11.56 2.00
CA LEU A 172 -0.65 -12.24 3.18
C LEU A 172 -2.03 -12.85 2.98
N GLY A 173 -2.68 -12.65 1.82
CA GLY A 173 -3.92 -13.36 1.47
C GLY A 173 -5.22 -12.59 1.74
N VAL A 174 -5.16 -11.30 2.05
CA VAL A 174 -6.33 -10.42 2.02
C VAL A 174 -6.90 -10.38 0.62
N LYS A 175 -8.21 -10.50 0.48
CA LYS A 175 -8.90 -10.60 -0.82
C LYS A 175 -9.54 -9.29 -1.27
N ALA A 176 -10.05 -8.53 -0.33
CA ALA A 176 -10.74 -7.27 -0.63
C ALA A 176 -10.45 -6.21 0.43
N VAL A 177 -10.51 -4.97 -0.01
CA VAL A 177 -10.55 -3.79 0.85
C VAL A 177 -11.84 -3.05 0.54
N LEU A 178 -12.73 -2.93 1.54
CA LEU A 178 -14.03 -2.27 1.42
C LEU A 178 -14.03 -1.00 2.29
N VAL A 179 -14.28 0.14 1.68
CA VAL A 179 -14.13 1.45 2.36
C VAL A 179 -15.27 2.41 2.03
N LYS A 180 -15.43 3.46 2.82
CA LYS A 180 -16.30 4.58 2.45
C LYS A 180 -15.77 5.32 1.23
N SER A 181 -14.45 5.57 1.17
CA SER A 181 -13.76 6.11 -0.01
C SER A 181 -12.26 5.80 0.03
N PHE A 182 -11.63 5.77 -1.13
CA PHE A 182 -10.18 5.59 -1.29
C PHE A 182 -9.45 6.88 -1.59
N ALA A 183 -8.20 6.96 -1.15
CA ALA A 183 -7.22 7.80 -1.80
C ALA A 183 -6.89 7.19 -3.18
N ARG A 184 -6.98 8.00 -4.23
CA ARG A 184 -6.94 7.56 -5.63
C ARG A 184 -5.73 6.69 -5.99
N ILE A 185 -4.53 7.06 -5.52
CA ILE A 185 -3.31 6.32 -5.83
C ILE A 185 -3.36 4.92 -5.17
N HIS A 186 -3.81 4.84 -3.94
CA HIS A 186 -3.89 3.56 -3.22
C HIS A 186 -4.91 2.62 -3.85
N GLU A 187 -6.08 3.12 -4.25
CA GLU A 187 -7.07 2.35 -5.01
C GLU A 187 -6.45 1.76 -6.29
N THR A 188 -5.71 2.59 -7.04
CA THR A 188 -5.01 2.15 -8.25
C THR A 188 -3.99 1.07 -7.93
N ASN A 189 -3.23 1.21 -6.85
CA ASN A 189 -2.23 0.21 -6.45
C ASN A 189 -2.88 -1.11 -6.05
N LEU A 190 -3.98 -1.09 -5.29
CA LEU A 190 -4.74 -2.32 -4.97
C LEU A 190 -5.21 -3.04 -6.22
N LYS A 191 -5.82 -2.31 -7.17
CA LYS A 191 -6.29 -2.86 -8.45
C LYS A 191 -5.15 -3.46 -9.28
N LYS A 192 -3.99 -2.79 -9.33
CA LYS A 192 -2.80 -3.29 -10.02
C LYS A 192 -2.23 -4.57 -9.39
N GLN A 193 -2.45 -4.78 -8.10
CA GLN A 193 -2.09 -6.02 -7.42
C GLN A 193 -3.16 -7.11 -7.53
N GLY A 194 -4.24 -6.87 -8.27
CA GLY A 194 -5.33 -7.82 -8.44
C GLY A 194 -6.19 -8.00 -7.19
N MET A 195 -6.25 -6.98 -6.34
CA MET A 195 -7.13 -6.94 -5.18
C MET A 195 -8.46 -6.27 -5.50
N LEU A 196 -9.52 -6.72 -4.85
CA LEU A 196 -10.82 -6.07 -4.92
C LEU A 196 -10.80 -4.80 -4.07
N ALA A 197 -10.77 -3.65 -4.73
CA ALA A 197 -10.92 -2.33 -4.09
C ALA A 197 -12.37 -1.90 -4.25
N LEU A 198 -13.14 -1.96 -3.17
CA LEU A 198 -14.59 -1.79 -3.15
C LEU A 198 -14.98 -0.59 -2.28
N THR A 199 -16.05 0.10 -2.65
CA THR A 199 -16.65 1.15 -1.83
C THR A 199 -18.06 0.77 -1.44
N PHE A 200 -18.48 1.18 -0.24
CA PHE A 200 -19.87 1.04 0.17
C PHE A 200 -20.78 1.80 -0.78
N VAL A 201 -21.92 1.21 -1.12
CA VAL A 201 -23.00 1.91 -1.86
C VAL A 201 -23.59 3.00 -0.96
N ASN A 202 -23.84 2.66 0.31
CA ASN A 202 -24.24 3.61 1.33
C ASN A 202 -23.16 3.67 2.40
N ALA A 203 -22.56 4.84 2.60
CA ALA A 203 -21.45 5.00 3.56
C ALA A 203 -21.80 4.58 5.00
N GLU A 204 -23.10 4.69 5.35
CA GLU A 204 -23.63 4.29 6.66
C GLU A 204 -23.58 2.77 6.91
N ASP A 205 -23.45 1.96 5.85
CA ASP A 205 -23.31 0.51 6.00
C ASP A 205 -22.01 0.12 6.68
N TYR A 206 -21.00 1.00 6.66
CA TYR A 206 -19.80 0.84 7.47
C TYR A 206 -20.12 0.62 8.96
N ASP A 207 -21.09 1.36 9.51
CA ASP A 207 -21.43 1.29 10.93
C ASP A 207 -22.09 -0.05 11.31
N LYS A 208 -22.69 -0.74 10.34
CA LYS A 208 -23.36 -2.03 10.53
C LYS A 208 -22.39 -3.21 10.65
N ILE A 209 -21.15 -3.06 10.13
CA ILE A 209 -20.14 -4.13 10.15
C ILE A 209 -19.74 -4.45 11.59
N GLN A 210 -19.84 -5.72 11.96
CA GLN A 210 -19.48 -6.26 13.25
C GLN A 210 -18.14 -7.00 13.23
N GLU A 211 -17.51 -7.17 14.41
CA GLU A 211 -16.15 -7.75 14.50
C GLU A 211 -16.07 -9.20 14.01
N ASP A 212 -17.13 -9.97 14.16
CA ASP A 212 -17.20 -11.39 13.81
C ASP A 212 -17.85 -11.65 12.43
N ASP A 213 -18.10 -10.60 11.63
CA ASP A 213 -18.70 -10.75 10.31
C ASP A 213 -17.83 -11.57 9.35
N THR A 214 -18.53 -12.24 8.42
CA THR A 214 -17.93 -13.10 7.39
C THR A 214 -18.56 -12.86 6.03
#